data_484a7a67b95fb7d2d9b31492c2c11ba8
#
_entry.id   484a7a67b95fb7d2d9b31492c2c11ba8
#
_cell.length_a   1.000
_cell.length_b   1.000
_cell.length_c   1.000
_cell.angle_alpha   90.00
_cell.angle_beta   90.00
_cell.angle_gamma   90.00
#
_symmetry.space_group_name_H-M   'P 1'
#
loop_
_entity.id
_entity.type
_entity.pdbx_description
1 polymer ?
#
loop_
_entity_poly.entity_id
_entity_poly.type
_entity_poly.pdbx_seq_one_letter_code
_entity_poly.pdbx_strand_id
1 'polypeptide(L)'
;MSTKGERILADKLLNRTVVSQTGKTFGSTDDLIFETTSGEIIYLVLKNPTPYAQTFDLEKTPEGQLKIPYNSVIAVGDFVVIAEEDIV
;
A
#
# COMPACT_ATOMS: atom_id res chain seq x y z
N MET A 1 8.28 19.48 10.11
CA MET A 1 7.91 18.34 9.28
C MET A 1 8.39 18.54 7.87
N SER A 2 9.01 17.54 7.31
CA SER A 2 9.50 17.62 5.93
C SER A 2 8.48 17.04 4.98
N THR A 3 7.79 17.91 4.27
CA THR A 3 6.84 17.47 3.27
C THR A 3 7.52 17.02 1.99
N LYS A 4 8.75 17.49 1.77
CA LYS A 4 9.48 17.18 0.55
C LYS A 4 9.84 15.70 0.46
N GLY A 5 10.35 15.12 1.56
CA GLY A 5 10.69 13.70 1.58
C GLY A 5 9.48 12.82 1.42
N GLU A 6 8.38 13.19 2.07
CA GLU A 6 7.14 12.43 1.97
C GLU A 6 6.53 12.52 0.57
N ARG A 7 6.65 13.69 -0.08
CA ARG A 7 6.17 13.85 -1.44
C ARG A 7 6.92 12.94 -2.39
N ILE A 8 8.26 12.85 -2.25
CA ILE A 8 9.07 11.97 -3.08
C ILE A 8 8.66 10.52 -2.87
N LEU A 9 8.42 10.14 -1.61
CA LEU A 9 7.99 8.77 -1.29
C LEU A 9 6.62 8.48 -1.88
N ALA A 10 5.69 9.43 -1.80
CA ALA A 10 4.36 9.26 -2.35
C ALA A 10 4.42 9.05 -3.86
N ASP A 11 5.24 9.85 -4.56
CA ASP A 11 5.40 9.71 -6.00
C ASP A 11 5.95 8.33 -6.37
N LYS A 12 6.81 7.76 -5.54
CA LYS A 12 7.37 6.44 -5.78
C LYS A 12 6.38 5.33 -5.50
N LEU A 13 5.41 5.57 -4.64
CA LEU A 13 4.44 4.55 -4.24
C LEU A 13 3.24 4.46 -5.18
N LEU A 14 2.79 5.60 -5.70
CA LEU A 14 1.59 5.64 -6.54
C LEU A 14 1.80 4.95 -7.87
N ASN A 15 0.77 4.25 -8.33
CA ASN A 15 0.74 3.54 -9.60
C ASN A 15 1.79 2.43 -9.72
N ARG A 16 2.30 1.96 -8.59
CA ARG A 16 3.22 0.83 -8.58
C ARG A 16 2.46 -0.46 -8.33
N THR A 17 2.93 -1.53 -8.94
CA THR A 17 2.38 -2.85 -8.65
C THR A 17 2.81 -3.27 -7.25
N VAL A 18 1.87 -3.80 -6.47
CA VAL A 18 2.11 -4.28 -5.12
C VAL A 18 2.24 -5.79 -5.17
N VAL A 19 3.37 -6.30 -4.70
CA VAL A 19 3.64 -7.74 -4.68
C VAL A 19 4.10 -8.13 -3.27
N SER A 20 3.89 -9.39 -2.92
CA SER A 20 4.40 -9.89 -1.64
C SER A 20 5.82 -10.42 -1.82
N GLN A 21 6.51 -10.64 -0.69
CA GLN A 21 7.86 -11.21 -0.73
C GLN A 21 7.87 -12.62 -1.30
N THR A 22 6.72 -13.28 -1.41
CA THR A 22 6.62 -14.60 -2.02
C THR A 22 6.30 -14.52 -3.51
N GLY A 23 6.21 -13.31 -4.07
CA GLY A 23 5.99 -13.13 -5.51
C GLY A 23 4.54 -13.06 -5.92
N LYS A 24 3.61 -12.94 -4.98
CA LYS A 24 2.18 -12.85 -5.30
C LYS A 24 1.80 -11.40 -5.53
N THR A 25 1.11 -11.13 -6.65
CA THR A 25 0.64 -9.79 -6.98
C THR A 25 -0.65 -9.48 -6.24
N PHE A 26 -0.71 -8.30 -5.63
CA PHE A 26 -1.89 -7.85 -4.89
C PHE A 26 -2.75 -6.86 -5.69
N GLY A 27 -2.14 -6.07 -6.53
CA GLY A 27 -2.81 -5.04 -7.31
C GLY A 27 -1.87 -3.88 -7.54
N SER A 28 -2.43 -2.68 -7.71
CA SER A 28 -1.62 -1.47 -7.91
C SER A 28 -2.03 -0.43 -6.88
N THR A 29 -1.09 0.44 -6.53
CA THR A 29 -1.38 1.54 -5.59
C THR A 29 -2.15 2.62 -6.31
N ASP A 30 -3.35 2.93 -5.81
CA ASP A 30 -4.20 3.98 -6.35
C ASP A 30 -4.09 5.26 -5.55
N ASP A 31 -3.97 5.14 -4.22
CA ASP A 31 -3.96 6.29 -3.34
C ASP A 31 -3.23 5.92 -2.05
N LEU A 32 -3.00 6.92 -1.22
CA LEU A 32 -2.35 6.76 0.07
C LEU A 32 -3.21 7.41 1.13
N ILE A 33 -3.21 6.83 2.33
CA ILE A 33 -3.90 7.41 3.48
C ILE A 33 -2.85 7.84 4.48
N PHE A 34 -2.93 9.09 4.91
CA PHE A 34 -1.96 9.70 5.81
C PHE A 34 -2.58 9.96 7.18
N GLU A 35 -1.75 9.90 8.20
CA GLU A 35 -2.13 10.39 9.53
C GLU A 35 -2.17 11.91 9.49
N THR A 36 -3.29 12.51 9.93
CA THR A 36 -3.49 13.95 9.80
C THR A 36 -2.57 14.75 10.72
N THR A 37 -2.15 14.17 11.84
CA THR A 37 -1.30 14.88 12.81
C THR A 37 0.17 14.82 12.42
N SER A 38 0.67 13.63 12.07
CA SER A 38 2.10 13.43 11.80
C SER A 38 2.44 13.53 10.32
N GLY A 39 1.47 13.35 9.43
CA GLY A 39 1.70 13.30 8.00
C GLY A 39 2.29 11.98 7.53
N GLU A 40 2.35 10.99 8.40
CA GLU A 40 2.90 9.68 8.03
C GLU A 40 1.89 8.87 7.23
N ILE A 41 2.41 8.06 6.29
CA ILE A 41 1.57 7.17 5.51
C ILE A 41 1.13 6.00 6.40
N ILE A 42 -0.18 5.74 6.42
CA ILE A 42 -0.74 4.67 7.23
C ILE A 42 -1.14 3.48 6.35
N TYR A 43 -1.74 3.76 5.20
CA TYR A 43 -2.25 2.72 4.32
C TYR A 43 -1.95 3.02 2.86
N LEU A 44 -1.81 1.95 2.08
CA LEU A 44 -1.88 1.99 0.63
C LEU A 44 -3.29 1.58 0.23
N VAL A 45 -3.89 2.30 -0.71
CA VAL A 45 -5.20 1.95 -1.26
C VAL A 45 -4.98 1.29 -2.61
N LEU A 46 -5.52 0.07 -2.78
CA LEU A 46 -5.32 -0.69 -4.01
C LEU A 46 -6.38 -0.38 -5.05
N LYS A 47 -5.96 -0.40 -6.30
CA LYS A 47 -6.86 -0.52 -7.45
C LYS A 47 -6.55 -1.84 -8.16
N ASN A 48 -7.55 -2.38 -8.85
CA ASN A 48 -7.40 -3.64 -9.60
C ASN A 48 -6.85 -4.76 -8.73
N PRO A 49 -7.46 -5.01 -7.54
CA PRO A 49 -6.96 -6.07 -6.65
C PRO A 49 -7.10 -7.43 -7.31
N THR A 50 -6.08 -8.27 -7.11
CA THR A 50 -6.12 -9.64 -7.63
C THR A 50 -7.04 -10.49 -6.77
N PRO A 51 -7.51 -11.65 -7.30
CA PRO A 51 -8.25 -12.59 -6.46
C PRO A 51 -7.46 -13.02 -5.22
N TYR A 52 -6.14 -13.13 -5.35
CA TYR A 52 -5.31 -13.49 -4.20
C TYR A 52 -5.40 -12.44 -3.09
N ALA A 53 -5.34 -11.15 -3.46
CA ALA A 53 -5.47 -10.08 -2.48
C ALA A 53 -6.83 -10.13 -1.79
N GLN A 54 -7.86 -10.51 -2.51
CA GLN A 54 -9.22 -10.55 -1.98
C GLN A 54 -9.45 -11.70 -1.02
N THR A 55 -8.53 -12.67 -0.94
CA THR A 55 -8.63 -13.76 0.04
C THR A 55 -8.22 -13.29 1.45
N PHE A 56 -7.53 -12.15 1.55
CA PHE A 56 -7.14 -11.60 2.85
C PHE A 56 -8.27 -10.77 3.42
N ASP A 57 -8.37 -10.76 4.74
CA ASP A 57 -9.39 -9.97 5.43
C ASP A 57 -8.88 -8.55 5.64
N LEU A 58 -8.69 -7.82 4.54
CA LEU A 58 -8.18 -6.47 4.57
C LEU A 58 -9.30 -5.47 4.82
N GLU A 59 -8.96 -4.38 5.50
CA GLU A 59 -9.89 -3.27 5.66
C GLU A 59 -10.17 -2.62 4.31
N LYS A 60 -11.30 -1.95 4.22
CA LYS A 60 -11.72 -1.30 2.97
C LYS A 60 -12.01 0.16 3.21
N THR A 61 -11.82 0.95 2.16
CA THR A 61 -12.26 2.35 2.16
C THR A 61 -13.78 2.40 2.07
N PRO A 62 -14.38 3.58 2.34
CA PRO A 62 -15.83 3.74 2.13
C PRO A 62 -16.27 3.38 0.72
N GLU A 63 -15.40 3.53 -0.28
CA GLU A 63 -15.70 3.17 -1.66
C GLU A 63 -15.51 1.69 -1.95
N GLY A 64 -15.05 0.92 -0.96
CA GLY A 64 -14.89 -0.52 -1.13
C GLY A 64 -13.52 -0.95 -1.63
N GLN A 65 -12.55 -0.06 -1.71
CA GLN A 65 -11.19 -0.43 -2.12
C GLN A 65 -10.43 -1.03 -0.95
N LEU A 66 -9.56 -1.99 -1.23
CA LEU A 66 -8.76 -2.65 -0.20
C LEU A 66 -7.65 -1.72 0.27
N LYS A 67 -7.39 -1.74 1.58
CA LYS A 67 -6.31 -0.99 2.20
C LYS A 67 -5.24 -1.95 2.71
N ILE A 68 -3.97 -1.62 2.43
CA ILE A 68 -2.84 -2.41 2.93
C ILE A 68 -2.09 -1.54 3.94
N PRO A 69 -1.86 -2.04 5.17
CA PRO A 69 -1.12 -1.27 6.16
C PRO A 69 0.29 -0.94 5.65
N TYR A 70 0.69 0.29 5.78
CA TYR A 70 2.00 0.70 5.30
C TYR A 70 3.14 0.03 6.07
N ASN A 71 2.90 -0.37 7.31
CA ASN A 71 3.93 -1.06 8.09
C ASN A 71 4.28 -2.44 7.52
N SER A 72 3.49 -2.95 6.56
CA SER A 72 3.81 -4.21 5.88
C SER A 72 4.78 -4.00 4.72
N VAL A 73 5.03 -2.76 4.31
CA VAL A 73 5.90 -2.45 3.18
C VAL A 73 7.36 -2.64 3.59
N ILE A 74 8.07 -3.49 2.86
CA ILE A 74 9.48 -3.81 3.16
C ILE A 74 10.44 -3.29 2.11
N ALA A 75 9.94 -2.95 0.91
CA ALA A 75 10.80 -2.41 -0.12
C ALA A 75 9.96 -1.63 -1.12
N VAL A 76 10.52 -0.56 -1.67
CA VAL A 76 9.88 0.26 -2.70
C VAL A 76 10.90 0.48 -3.82
N GLY A 77 10.49 0.13 -5.02
CA GLY A 77 11.31 0.30 -6.21
C GLY A 77 10.37 0.29 -7.41
N ASP A 78 10.67 -0.52 -8.40
CA ASP A 78 9.75 -0.71 -9.52
C ASP A 78 8.45 -1.35 -9.05
N PHE A 79 8.52 -2.10 -7.94
CA PHE A 79 7.36 -2.68 -7.28
C PHE A 79 7.36 -2.25 -5.83
N VAL A 80 6.17 -2.25 -5.21
CA VAL A 80 6.04 -2.13 -3.76
C VAL A 80 5.96 -3.55 -3.22
N VAL A 81 6.93 -3.92 -2.39
CA VAL A 81 7.00 -5.27 -1.82
C VAL A 81 6.48 -5.24 -0.40
N ILE A 82 5.55 -6.14 -0.09
CA ILE A 82 4.94 -6.21 1.24
C ILE A 82 5.19 -7.58 1.86
N ALA A 83 5.16 -7.61 3.19
CA ALA A 83 5.26 -8.85 3.97
C ALA A 83 3.85 -9.31 4.30
N GLU A 84 3.45 -10.48 3.78
CA GLU A 84 2.09 -10.97 3.98
C GLU A 84 1.75 -11.19 5.44
N GLU A 85 2.73 -11.59 6.24
CA GLU A 85 2.49 -11.84 7.66
C GLU A 85 2.12 -10.57 8.42
N ASP A 86 2.42 -9.41 7.86
CA ASP A 86 2.13 -8.15 8.53
C ASP A 86 0.78 -7.55 8.14
N ILE A 87 0.04 -8.21 7.26
CA ILE A 87 -1.28 -7.73 6.84
C ILE A 87 -2.42 -8.62 7.32
N VAL A 88 -2.08 -9.66 8.06
CA VAL A 88 -3.10 -10.59 8.64
C VAL A 88 -3.33 -10.30 10.10
#